data_c79843e6743c39bcf6ac8f8b34454a48
#
_entry.id   c79843e6743c39bcf6ac8f8b34454a48
#
_cell.length_a   1.000
_cell.length_b   1.000
_cell.length_c   1.000
_cell.angle_alpha   90.00
_cell.angle_beta   90.00
_cell.angle_gamma   90.00
#
_symmetry.space_group_name_H-M   'P 1'
#
loop_
_entity.id
_entity.type
_entity.pdbx_description
1 polymer ?
#
loop_
_entity_poly.entity_id
_entity_poly.type
_entity_poly.pdbx_seq_one_letter_code
_entity_poly.pdbx_strand_id
1 'polypeptide(L)'
;GTGLGLSMIYGFVRQSGGQVRIYSELGQGTTMCLYFPRVHSREDAEQESPLHALSTPSSGGETVLVVDDEPSIRALIADALADLGYTAIEAGDGASGLAMLQANPAIQLLVTDVGLPRGMNGRQLADAARVERPDLKVLFITGYAENAVIGNGQLERGMHVLTKPFAMDALTSRIREVIGD
;
A
#
# COMPACT_ATOMS: atom_id res chain seq x y z
N GLY A 1 4.88 -23.30 27.96
CA GLY A 1 4.66 -21.85 28.11
C GLY A 1 3.19 -21.56 28.35
N THR A 2 2.87 -20.49 29.06
CA THR A 2 1.48 -20.14 29.48
C THR A 2 0.63 -19.59 28.32
N GLY A 3 1.16 -19.47 27.10
CA GLY A 3 0.45 -18.93 25.92
C GLY A 3 0.13 -17.43 25.97
N LEU A 4 0.51 -16.74 27.06
CA LEU A 4 0.14 -15.33 27.28
C LEU A 4 1.04 -14.32 26.57
N GLY A 5 2.21 -14.72 26.06
CA GLY A 5 3.18 -13.80 25.48
C GLY A 5 2.64 -13.02 24.29
N LEU A 6 2.01 -13.67 23.33
CA LEU A 6 1.44 -13.02 22.14
C LEU A 6 0.25 -12.13 22.49
N SER A 7 -0.58 -12.54 23.45
CA SER A 7 -1.71 -11.74 23.91
C SER A 7 -1.25 -10.45 24.61
N MET A 8 -0.15 -10.51 25.35
CA MET A 8 0.45 -9.33 25.99
C MET A 8 1.04 -8.36 24.96
N ILE A 9 1.78 -8.88 23.96
CA ILE A 9 2.33 -8.07 22.86
C ILE A 9 1.18 -7.40 22.09
N TYR A 10 0.15 -8.16 21.74
CA TYR A 10 -1.03 -7.62 21.07
C TYR A 10 -1.70 -6.51 21.88
N GLY A 11 -1.95 -6.75 23.19
CA GLY A 11 -2.54 -5.76 24.08
C GLY A 11 -1.69 -4.49 24.19
N PHE A 12 -0.38 -4.63 24.34
CA PHE A 12 0.54 -3.49 24.44
C PHE A 12 0.53 -2.64 23.16
N VAL A 13 0.64 -3.27 21.98
CA VAL A 13 0.64 -2.56 20.71
C VAL A 13 -0.68 -1.81 20.50
N ARG A 14 -1.82 -2.46 20.79
CA ARG A 14 -3.14 -1.83 20.68
C ARG A 14 -3.31 -0.65 21.64
N GLN A 15 -2.86 -0.77 22.90
CA GLN A 15 -2.89 0.33 23.86
C GLN A 15 -2.00 1.51 23.46
N SER A 16 -0.93 1.24 22.71
CA SER A 16 -0.04 2.25 22.17
C SER A 16 -0.56 2.87 20.86
N GLY A 17 -1.81 2.61 20.47
CA GLY A 17 -2.38 3.09 19.20
C GLY A 17 -1.82 2.38 17.96
N GLY A 18 -1.06 1.30 18.16
CA GLY A 18 -0.41 0.55 17.10
C GLY A 18 -1.22 -0.64 16.59
N GLN A 19 -0.62 -1.40 15.69
CA GLN A 19 -1.21 -2.55 15.03
C GLN A 19 -0.23 -3.73 14.98
N VAL A 20 -0.78 -4.95 15.04
CA VAL A 20 -0.02 -6.20 14.91
C VAL A 20 -0.52 -6.96 13.67
N ARG A 21 0.42 -7.42 12.83
CA ARG A 21 0.14 -8.39 11.77
C ARG A 21 1.02 -9.61 11.91
N ILE A 22 0.45 -10.78 11.62
CA ILE A 22 1.16 -12.06 11.67
C ILE A 22 1.02 -12.72 10.31
N TYR A 23 2.16 -13.08 9.72
CA TYR A 23 2.25 -13.87 8.51
C TYR A 23 2.90 -15.20 8.86
N SER A 24 2.22 -16.30 8.56
CA SER A 24 2.74 -17.65 8.86
C SER A 24 2.46 -18.59 7.71
N GLU A 25 3.50 -19.30 7.27
CA GLU A 25 3.42 -20.31 6.23
C GLU A 25 4.08 -21.60 6.70
N LEU A 26 3.42 -22.72 6.45
CA LEU A 26 3.92 -24.02 6.88
C LEU A 26 5.26 -24.32 6.18
N GLY A 27 6.31 -24.57 6.98
CA GLY A 27 7.66 -24.81 6.48
C GLY A 27 8.48 -23.56 6.16
N GLN A 28 7.87 -22.37 6.11
CA GLN A 28 8.56 -21.09 5.85
C GLN A 28 8.79 -20.28 7.13
N GLY A 29 8.03 -20.57 8.20
CA GLY A 29 8.12 -19.87 9.47
C GLY A 29 7.00 -18.86 9.70
N THR A 30 7.20 -17.97 10.68
CA THR A 30 6.22 -16.95 11.07
C THR A 30 6.92 -15.59 11.18
N THR A 31 6.37 -14.60 10.51
CA THR A 31 6.76 -13.20 10.63
C THR A 31 5.68 -12.43 11.40
N MET A 32 6.09 -11.69 12.42
CA MET A 32 5.21 -10.81 13.18
C MET A 32 5.64 -9.35 12.97
N CYS A 33 4.73 -8.52 12.47
CA CYS A 33 4.94 -7.11 12.26
C CYS A 33 4.20 -6.30 13.32
N LEU A 34 4.90 -5.38 13.97
CA LEU A 34 4.35 -4.46 14.97
C LEU A 34 4.48 -3.04 14.40
N TYR A 35 3.36 -2.38 14.24
CA TYR A 35 3.29 -1.00 13.76
C TYR A 35 2.97 -0.09 14.93
N PHE A 36 3.74 0.98 15.12
CA PHE A 36 3.50 1.98 16.14
C PHE A 36 3.35 3.35 15.49
N PRO A 37 2.43 4.22 15.98
CA PRO A 37 2.37 5.59 15.53
C PRO A 37 3.69 6.28 15.85
N ARG A 38 4.26 6.97 14.87
CA ARG A 38 5.44 7.82 15.08
C ARG A 38 5.01 9.11 15.75
N VAL A 39 5.60 9.41 16.90
CA VAL A 39 5.45 10.72 17.55
C VAL A 39 6.48 11.66 16.93
N HIS A 40 6.02 12.67 16.19
CA HIS A 40 6.87 13.76 15.74
C HIS A 40 7.04 14.74 16.92
N SER A 41 8.20 14.74 17.59
CA SER A 41 8.56 15.81 18.50
C SER A 41 8.91 17.06 17.68
N ARG A 42 8.68 18.26 18.24
CA ARG A 42 9.06 19.51 17.57
C ARG A 42 10.55 19.60 17.24
N GLU A 43 11.38 18.79 17.87
CA GLU A 43 12.84 18.70 17.64
C GLU A 43 13.18 17.90 16.37
N ASP A 44 12.30 16.98 15.93
CA ASP A 44 12.49 16.22 14.67
C ASP A 44 12.22 17.10 13.44
N ALA A 45 11.44 18.18 13.58
CA ALA A 45 11.17 19.13 12.50
C ALA A 45 12.39 20.02 12.12
N GLU A 46 13.41 20.10 12.99
CA GLU A 46 14.64 20.88 12.72
C GLU A 46 15.77 20.02 12.13
N GLN A 47 15.62 18.68 12.08
CA GLN A 47 16.60 17.75 11.51
C GLN A 47 16.18 17.13 10.17
N GLU A 48 15.05 17.53 9.63
CA GLU A 48 14.75 17.24 8.22
C GLU A 48 15.70 18.06 7.35
N SER A 49 16.80 17.41 6.97
CA SER A 49 17.83 17.94 6.09
C SER A 49 17.24 18.61 4.85
N PRO A 50 17.86 19.71 4.36
CA PRO A 50 17.37 20.48 3.21
C PRO A 50 17.48 19.75 1.87
N LEU A 51 17.43 18.42 1.84
CA LEU A 51 17.35 17.61 0.62
C LEU A 51 15.93 17.51 0.06
N HIS A 52 14.91 18.05 0.77
CA HIS A 52 13.53 18.14 0.26
C HIS A 52 13.28 19.33 -0.68
N ALA A 53 14.32 20.13 -0.96
CA ALA A 53 14.20 21.38 -1.72
C ALA A 53 14.41 21.26 -3.24
N LEU A 54 14.41 20.05 -3.82
CA LEU A 54 14.48 19.88 -5.27
C LEU A 54 13.45 18.89 -5.83
N SER A 55 12.35 18.65 -5.11
CA SER A 55 11.18 18.04 -5.73
C SER A 55 10.42 19.15 -6.43
N THR A 56 10.62 19.30 -7.74
CA THR A 56 9.61 19.96 -8.58
C THR A 56 8.27 19.33 -8.21
N PRO A 57 7.22 20.14 -7.89
CA PRO A 57 5.89 19.57 -7.75
C PRO A 57 5.62 18.84 -9.07
N SER A 58 5.39 17.53 -8.99
CA SER A 58 4.77 16.78 -10.08
C SER A 58 3.57 17.63 -10.50
N SER A 59 3.31 17.76 -11.77
CA SER A 59 2.18 18.52 -12.33
C SER A 59 0.89 18.00 -11.65
N GLY A 60 0.51 18.60 -10.52
CA GLY A 60 -0.47 18.08 -9.58
C GLY A 60 -1.81 17.84 -10.25
N GLY A 61 -2.42 16.73 -9.91
CA GLY A 61 -3.77 16.37 -10.30
C GLY A 61 -3.99 14.93 -10.70
N GLU A 62 -2.94 14.09 -10.72
CA GLU A 62 -3.11 12.67 -11.02
C GLU A 62 -3.98 12.00 -9.96
N THR A 63 -4.90 11.14 -10.42
CA THR A 63 -5.81 10.42 -9.53
C THR A 63 -5.31 9.00 -9.33
N VAL A 64 -5.20 8.60 -8.07
CA VAL A 64 -4.73 7.28 -7.64
C VAL A 64 -5.85 6.57 -6.90
N LEU A 65 -6.18 5.34 -7.29
CA LEU A 65 -7.09 4.48 -6.54
C LEU A 65 -6.29 3.60 -5.58
N VAL A 66 -6.64 3.66 -4.31
CA VAL A 66 -6.05 2.83 -3.23
C VAL A 66 -7.05 1.77 -2.81
N VAL A 67 -6.68 0.49 -2.91
CA VAL A 67 -7.53 -0.64 -2.54
C VAL A 67 -6.81 -1.50 -1.50
N ASP A 68 -7.30 -1.47 -0.28
CA ASP A 68 -6.82 -2.29 0.85
C ASP A 68 -8.01 -2.54 1.78
N ASP A 69 -8.14 -3.71 2.38
CA ASP A 69 -9.27 -4.02 3.27
C ASP A 69 -9.15 -3.30 4.63
N GLU A 70 -7.95 -2.81 4.96
CA GLU A 70 -7.68 -2.12 6.20
C GLU A 70 -7.83 -0.60 6.09
N PRO A 71 -8.83 0.02 6.77
CA PRO A 71 -9.08 1.46 6.67
C PRO A 71 -7.88 2.32 7.09
N SER A 72 -7.11 1.88 8.09
CA SER A 72 -5.94 2.62 8.59
C SER A 72 -4.79 2.65 7.59
N ILE A 73 -4.61 1.59 6.82
CA ILE A 73 -3.61 1.55 5.74
C ILE A 73 -4.04 2.42 4.58
N ARG A 74 -5.33 2.36 4.18
CA ARG A 74 -5.85 3.25 3.13
C ARG A 74 -5.66 4.72 3.48
N ALA A 75 -6.08 5.12 4.69
CA ALA A 75 -5.92 6.50 5.16
C ALA A 75 -4.46 6.95 5.14
N LEU A 76 -3.53 6.11 5.63
CA LEU A 76 -2.10 6.41 5.64
C LEU A 76 -1.55 6.62 4.22
N ILE A 77 -1.95 5.77 3.27
CA ILE A 77 -1.54 5.90 1.87
C ILE A 77 -2.17 7.15 1.24
N ALA A 78 -3.46 7.43 1.52
CA ALA A 78 -4.16 8.60 1.01
C ALA A 78 -3.52 9.91 1.50
N ASP A 79 -3.15 9.99 2.78
CA ASP A 79 -2.43 11.14 3.35
C ASP A 79 -1.08 11.36 2.64
N ALA A 80 -0.32 10.28 2.45
CA ALA A 80 0.96 10.36 1.74
C ALA A 80 0.81 10.79 0.26
N LEU A 81 -0.26 10.36 -0.41
CA LEU A 81 -0.60 10.80 -1.77
C LEU A 81 -0.97 12.28 -1.81
N ALA A 82 -1.77 12.75 -0.84
CA ALA A 82 -2.14 14.16 -0.71
C ALA A 82 -0.92 15.06 -0.50
N ASP A 83 0.04 14.64 0.33
CA ASP A 83 1.31 15.34 0.55
C ASP A 83 2.15 15.46 -0.74
N LEU A 84 1.98 14.53 -1.67
CA LEU A 84 2.62 14.55 -3.00
C LEU A 84 1.83 15.36 -4.04
N GLY A 85 0.63 15.86 -3.70
CA GLY A 85 -0.24 16.59 -4.61
C GLY A 85 -1.13 15.71 -5.49
N TYR A 86 -1.26 14.41 -5.21
CA TYR A 86 -2.14 13.48 -5.90
C TYR A 86 -3.54 13.46 -5.27
N THR A 87 -4.55 13.11 -6.06
CA THR A 87 -5.91 12.87 -5.56
C THR A 87 -6.08 11.38 -5.27
N ALA A 88 -6.33 11.01 -4.01
CA ALA A 88 -6.60 9.64 -3.61
C ALA A 88 -8.10 9.33 -3.66
N ILE A 89 -8.46 8.18 -4.22
CA ILE A 89 -9.76 7.54 -4.13
C ILE A 89 -9.57 6.21 -3.39
N GLU A 90 -10.46 5.85 -2.48
CA GLU A 90 -10.30 4.68 -1.64
C GLU A 90 -11.39 3.63 -1.89
N ALA A 91 -10.99 2.35 -1.89
CA ALA A 91 -11.91 1.22 -1.90
C ALA A 91 -11.48 0.16 -0.87
N GLY A 92 -12.43 -0.51 -0.23
CA GLY A 92 -12.16 -1.51 0.80
C GLY A 92 -12.09 -2.96 0.30
N ASP A 93 -12.38 -3.21 -0.97
CA ASP A 93 -12.37 -4.53 -1.58
C ASP A 93 -12.20 -4.44 -3.11
N GLY A 94 -11.90 -5.58 -3.75
CA GLY A 94 -11.63 -5.64 -5.17
C GLY A 94 -12.83 -5.31 -6.05
N ALA A 95 -14.05 -5.66 -5.63
CA ALA A 95 -15.25 -5.41 -6.42
C ALA A 95 -15.61 -3.92 -6.46
N SER A 96 -15.54 -3.23 -5.31
CA SER A 96 -15.72 -1.79 -5.23
C SER A 96 -14.61 -1.04 -5.98
N GLY A 97 -13.36 -1.51 -5.88
CA GLY A 97 -12.23 -0.97 -6.63
C GLY A 97 -12.44 -1.04 -8.14
N LEU A 98 -12.89 -2.19 -8.67
CA LEU A 98 -13.18 -2.36 -10.08
C LEU A 98 -14.29 -1.43 -10.56
N ALA A 99 -15.38 -1.33 -9.80
CA ALA A 99 -16.50 -0.41 -10.12
C ALA A 99 -16.03 1.05 -10.18
N MET A 100 -15.14 1.47 -9.26
CA MET A 100 -14.57 2.83 -9.28
C MET A 100 -13.65 3.07 -10.47
N LEU A 101 -12.85 2.08 -10.88
CA LEU A 101 -12.00 2.16 -12.08
C LEU A 101 -12.83 2.31 -13.35
N GLN A 102 -13.94 1.58 -13.45
CA GLN A 102 -14.87 1.67 -14.59
C GLN A 102 -15.61 3.00 -14.63
N ALA A 103 -16.03 3.52 -13.46
CA ALA A 103 -16.74 4.78 -13.37
C ALA A 103 -15.88 6.03 -13.53
N ASN A 104 -14.55 5.92 -13.29
CA ASN A 104 -13.65 7.08 -13.28
C ASN A 104 -12.42 6.87 -14.18
N PRO A 105 -12.48 7.31 -15.44
CA PRO A 105 -11.35 7.24 -16.37
C PRO A 105 -10.13 8.08 -15.96
N ALA A 106 -10.29 9.04 -15.06
CA ALA A 106 -9.20 9.91 -14.60
C ALA A 106 -8.21 9.17 -13.66
N ILE A 107 -8.55 8.00 -13.15
CA ILE A 107 -7.63 7.20 -12.33
C ILE A 107 -6.48 6.73 -13.23
N GLN A 108 -5.24 7.09 -12.87
CA GLN A 108 -4.04 6.78 -13.64
C GLN A 108 -3.21 5.66 -13.02
N LEU A 109 -3.32 5.46 -11.71
CA LEU A 109 -2.61 4.44 -10.96
C LEU A 109 -3.58 3.70 -10.04
N LEU A 110 -3.46 2.37 -10.04
CA LEU A 110 -4.06 1.49 -9.04
C LEU A 110 -2.98 1.07 -8.04
N VAL A 111 -3.15 1.39 -6.77
CA VAL A 111 -2.37 0.86 -5.65
C VAL A 111 -3.25 -0.16 -4.93
N THR A 112 -2.86 -1.43 -4.92
CA THR A 112 -3.73 -2.48 -4.35
C THR A 112 -2.96 -3.48 -3.50
N ASP A 113 -3.54 -3.85 -2.35
CA ASP A 113 -3.10 -5.07 -1.65
C ASP A 113 -3.42 -6.29 -2.51
N VAL A 114 -2.48 -7.23 -2.59
CA VAL A 114 -2.70 -8.52 -3.26
C VAL A 114 -3.65 -9.39 -2.46
N GLY A 115 -3.54 -9.38 -1.13
CA GLY A 115 -4.26 -10.24 -0.19
C GLY A 115 -5.66 -9.76 0.18
N LEU A 116 -6.40 -9.11 -0.73
CA LEU A 116 -7.76 -8.64 -0.46
C LEU A 116 -8.69 -9.81 -0.09
N PRO A 117 -9.41 -9.74 1.04
CA PRO A 117 -10.36 -10.76 1.44
C PRO A 117 -11.66 -10.68 0.61
N ARG A 118 -12.45 -11.76 0.59
CA ARG A 118 -13.80 -11.81 0.04
C ARG A 118 -13.91 -11.59 -1.48
N GLY A 119 -13.54 -12.62 -2.24
CA GLY A 119 -13.82 -12.70 -3.68
C GLY A 119 -12.62 -12.28 -4.52
N MET A 120 -12.62 -11.10 -5.09
CA MET A 120 -11.58 -10.64 -6.01
C MET A 120 -10.35 -10.16 -5.25
N ASN A 121 -9.19 -10.82 -5.43
CA ASN A 121 -7.92 -10.37 -4.90
C ASN A 121 -7.31 -9.24 -5.76
N GLY A 122 -6.23 -8.59 -5.25
CA GLY A 122 -5.63 -7.44 -5.93
C GLY A 122 -5.05 -7.77 -7.32
N ARG A 123 -4.55 -8.99 -7.54
CA ARG A 123 -4.09 -9.43 -8.86
C ARG A 123 -5.26 -9.55 -9.84
N GLN A 124 -6.33 -10.21 -9.43
CA GLN A 124 -7.54 -10.37 -10.25
C GLN A 124 -8.20 -9.02 -10.56
N LEU A 125 -8.18 -8.07 -9.59
CA LEU A 125 -8.63 -6.70 -9.80
C LEU A 125 -7.82 -6.01 -10.91
N ALA A 126 -6.50 -6.08 -10.84
CA ALA A 126 -5.61 -5.48 -11.83
C ALA A 126 -5.80 -6.10 -13.22
N ASP A 127 -5.88 -7.42 -13.29
CA ASP A 127 -6.10 -8.14 -14.55
C ASP A 127 -7.45 -7.74 -15.18
N ALA A 128 -8.54 -7.71 -14.40
CA ALA A 128 -9.86 -7.30 -14.86
C ALA A 128 -9.89 -5.83 -15.34
N ALA A 129 -9.25 -4.92 -14.60
CA ALA A 129 -9.17 -3.52 -14.97
C ALA A 129 -8.37 -3.32 -16.27
N ARG A 130 -7.29 -4.07 -16.48
CA ARG A 130 -6.43 -3.96 -17.66
C ARG A 130 -7.01 -4.60 -18.92
N VAL A 131 -8.05 -5.40 -18.82
CA VAL A 131 -8.83 -5.82 -20.00
C VAL A 131 -9.41 -4.60 -20.73
N GLU A 132 -9.95 -3.63 -19.99
CA GLU A 132 -10.55 -2.41 -20.55
C GLU A 132 -9.52 -1.28 -20.67
N ARG A 133 -8.49 -1.27 -19.83
CA ARG A 133 -7.46 -0.22 -19.74
C ARG A 133 -6.06 -0.83 -19.71
N PRO A 134 -5.52 -1.31 -20.85
CA PRO A 134 -4.23 -2.02 -20.92
C PRO A 134 -3.04 -1.20 -20.37
N ASP A 135 -3.11 0.12 -20.47
CA ASP A 135 -2.05 1.04 -20.02
C ASP A 135 -2.20 1.48 -18.55
N LEU A 136 -3.22 0.97 -17.82
CA LEU A 136 -3.38 1.28 -16.40
C LEU A 136 -2.14 0.84 -15.63
N LYS A 137 -1.52 1.78 -14.95
CA LYS A 137 -0.38 1.52 -14.08
C LYS A 137 -0.84 0.87 -12.78
N VAL A 138 -0.09 -0.12 -12.29
CA VAL A 138 -0.47 -0.88 -11.09
C VAL A 138 0.72 -1.01 -10.16
N LEU A 139 0.53 -0.65 -8.90
CA LEU A 139 1.45 -0.92 -7.81
C LEU A 139 0.82 -1.92 -6.84
N PHE A 140 1.33 -3.14 -6.84
CA PHE A 140 0.93 -4.15 -5.87
C PHE A 140 1.65 -3.93 -4.54
N ILE A 141 0.89 -3.91 -3.47
CA ILE A 141 1.40 -4.00 -2.10
C ILE A 141 1.20 -5.43 -1.64
N THR A 142 2.27 -6.14 -1.22
CA THR A 142 2.19 -7.57 -0.97
C THR A 142 3.02 -8.00 0.23
N GLY A 143 2.55 -8.99 0.97
CA GLY A 143 3.35 -9.72 1.97
C GLY A 143 4.26 -10.77 1.30
N TYR A 144 5.18 -11.34 2.08
CA TYR A 144 6.11 -12.36 1.58
C TYR A 144 5.39 -13.61 1.01
N ALA A 145 4.29 -14.02 1.64
CA ALA A 145 3.53 -15.20 1.20
C ALA A 145 2.72 -14.98 -0.09
N GLU A 146 2.44 -13.73 -0.43
CA GLU A 146 1.58 -13.35 -1.56
C GLU A 146 2.37 -13.10 -2.85
N ASN A 147 3.69 -13.03 -2.78
CA ASN A 147 4.55 -12.84 -3.95
C ASN A 147 4.36 -13.95 -5.00
N ALA A 148 3.98 -15.16 -4.58
CA ALA A 148 3.67 -16.26 -5.48
C ALA A 148 2.40 -16.00 -6.34
N VAL A 149 1.44 -15.22 -5.85
CA VAL A 149 0.20 -14.86 -6.56
C VAL A 149 0.48 -13.90 -7.71
N ILE A 150 1.54 -13.08 -7.59
CA ILE A 150 1.93 -12.12 -8.62
C ILE A 150 2.68 -12.78 -9.77
N GLY A 151 3.06 -14.08 -9.63
CA GLY A 151 3.76 -14.86 -10.65
C GLY A 151 5.25 -14.59 -10.69
N ASN A 152 6.05 -15.34 -9.92
CA ASN A 152 7.51 -15.49 -9.93
C ASN A 152 8.33 -14.51 -10.82
N GLY A 153 8.11 -13.18 -10.67
CA GLY A 153 8.93 -12.16 -11.27
C GLY A 153 8.62 -11.76 -12.73
N GLN A 154 7.59 -12.28 -13.35
CA GLN A 154 7.13 -11.81 -14.67
C GLN A 154 5.93 -10.86 -14.52
N LEU A 155 6.21 -9.64 -14.06
CA LEU A 155 5.24 -8.56 -14.09
C LEU A 155 5.15 -8.00 -15.52
N GLU A 156 3.93 -7.77 -15.97
CA GLU A 156 3.70 -7.08 -17.23
C GLU A 156 4.17 -5.61 -17.15
N ARG A 157 4.44 -5.01 -18.29
CA ARG A 157 4.83 -3.60 -18.37
C ARG A 157 3.79 -2.71 -17.65
N GLY A 158 4.26 -1.79 -16.83
CA GLY A 158 3.41 -0.90 -16.02
C GLY A 158 2.86 -1.53 -14.74
N MET A 159 3.26 -2.75 -14.39
CA MET A 159 2.99 -3.37 -13.10
C MET A 159 4.25 -3.38 -12.23
N HIS A 160 4.11 -2.98 -10.98
CA HIS A 160 5.19 -2.85 -10.01
C HIS A 160 4.78 -3.51 -8.69
N VAL A 161 5.78 -3.83 -7.86
CA VAL A 161 5.56 -4.43 -6.53
C VAL A 161 6.28 -3.64 -5.47
N LEU A 162 5.64 -3.52 -4.32
CA LEU A 162 6.23 -3.07 -3.07
C LEU A 162 5.92 -4.10 -1.97
N THR A 163 6.96 -4.66 -1.36
CA THR A 163 6.81 -5.73 -0.37
C THR A 163 6.66 -5.18 1.04
N LYS A 164 5.65 -5.64 1.79
CA LYS A 164 5.48 -5.35 3.23
C LYS A 164 6.52 -6.13 4.06
N PRO A 165 7.14 -5.52 5.11
CA PRO A 165 6.96 -4.14 5.55
C PRO A 165 7.77 -3.13 4.72
N PHE A 166 7.24 -1.95 4.47
CA PHE A 166 7.92 -0.86 3.75
C PHE A 166 7.85 0.45 4.56
N ALA A 167 8.85 1.32 4.34
CA ALA A 167 8.81 2.69 4.82
C ALA A 167 7.94 3.56 3.90
N MET A 168 7.33 4.62 4.44
CA MET A 168 6.50 5.54 3.64
C MET A 168 7.29 6.20 2.52
N ASP A 169 8.57 6.53 2.75
CA ASP A 169 9.46 7.10 1.73
C ASP A 169 9.66 6.14 0.53
N ALA A 170 9.71 4.82 0.80
CA ALA A 170 9.81 3.81 -0.26
C ALA A 170 8.52 3.74 -1.09
N LEU A 171 7.35 3.85 -0.45
CA LEU A 171 6.05 3.90 -1.12
C LEU A 171 5.95 5.15 -1.99
N THR A 172 6.22 6.33 -1.43
CA THR A 172 6.11 7.61 -2.13
C THR A 172 7.08 7.71 -3.30
N SER A 173 8.32 7.23 -3.13
CA SER A 173 9.31 7.16 -4.20
C SER A 173 8.86 6.23 -5.34
N ARG A 174 8.30 5.06 -4.99
CA ARG A 174 7.80 4.10 -5.98
C ARG A 174 6.58 4.63 -6.73
N ILE A 175 5.66 5.34 -6.06
CA ILE A 175 4.50 5.97 -6.70
C ILE A 175 4.95 7.02 -7.72
N ARG A 176 5.91 7.88 -7.36
CA ARG A 176 6.47 8.89 -8.29
C ARG A 176 7.11 8.25 -9.50
N GLU A 177 7.91 7.21 -9.31
CA GLU A 177 8.54 6.44 -10.39
C GLU A 177 7.48 5.88 -11.34
N VAL A 178 6.47 5.20 -10.79
CA VAL A 178 5.42 4.55 -11.59
C VAL A 178 4.57 5.58 -12.35
N ILE A 179 4.23 6.73 -11.75
CA ILE A 179 3.45 7.78 -12.43
C ILE A 179 4.30 8.51 -13.48
N GLY A 180 5.60 8.68 -13.23
CA GLY A 180 6.51 9.39 -14.13
C GLY A 180 6.96 8.62 -15.36
N ASP A 181 6.84 7.29 -15.35
CA ASP A 181 7.11 6.40 -16.50
C ASP A 181 5.94 6.45 -17.51
#